data_21b8bb407e700e2cafe18064a891d8d0
#
_entry.id   21b8bb407e700e2cafe18064a891d8d0
#
_cell.length_a   1.000
_cell.length_b   1.000
_cell.length_c   1.000
_cell.angle_alpha   90.00
_cell.angle_beta   90.00
_cell.angle_gamma   90.00
#
_symmetry.space_group_name_H-M   'P 1'
#
loop_
_entity.id
_entity.type
_entity.pdbx_description
1 polymer ?
#
loop_
_entity_poly.entity_id
_entity_poly.type
_entity_poly.pdbx_seq_one_letter_code
_entity_poly.pdbx_strand_id
1 'polypeptide(L)'
;MIEFDFKKYLLFSLCHVLVFAAAAQDCNVIRETDLFTKETRLSSGFIDLSGASVTIDADKKEVDILLSFKTNRCFDDGCTATIYFAGTKSKLLLRNAGTMNCEGLYHFIFRNAVTVNYQLKKLATAKVSHIVFTDRDQKMVPVNLDEPMQLKFMQAVDCVTKEAVKLLQ
;
A
#
# COMPACT_ATOMS: atom_id res chain seq x y z
N MET A 1 17.14 -43.96 -40.30
CA MET A 1 17.32 -44.18 -38.86
C MET A 1 17.52 -42.78 -38.25
N ILE A 2 16.49 -42.22 -37.66
CA ILE A 2 16.50 -40.80 -37.16
C ILE A 2 16.98 -40.90 -35.70
N GLU A 3 18.22 -40.47 -35.41
CA GLU A 3 18.71 -40.33 -34.06
C GLU A 3 18.01 -39.13 -33.42
N PHE A 4 17.12 -39.43 -32.50
CA PHE A 4 16.47 -38.44 -31.66
C PHE A 4 17.45 -37.95 -30.58
N ASP A 5 17.87 -36.69 -30.70
CA ASP A 5 18.85 -36.06 -29.79
C ASP A 5 18.21 -35.71 -28.45
N PHE A 6 18.10 -36.73 -27.60
CA PHE A 6 17.46 -36.71 -26.29
C PHE A 6 18.07 -35.65 -25.34
N LYS A 7 19.34 -35.27 -25.54
CA LYS A 7 20.04 -34.26 -24.75
C LYS A 7 19.50 -32.83 -24.95
N LYS A 8 19.06 -32.49 -26.19
CA LYS A 8 18.51 -31.17 -26.50
C LYS A 8 17.16 -30.92 -25.80
N TYR A 9 16.32 -31.96 -25.75
CA TYR A 9 15.00 -31.84 -25.10
C TYR A 9 15.09 -31.79 -23.56
N LEU A 10 16.09 -32.47 -22.99
CA LEU A 10 16.34 -32.45 -21.53
C LEU A 10 16.80 -31.06 -21.07
N LEU A 11 17.66 -30.37 -21.84
CA LEU A 11 18.13 -29.00 -21.55
C LEU A 11 17.01 -27.98 -21.72
N PHE A 12 16.12 -28.14 -22.71
CA PHE A 12 15.00 -27.24 -22.92
C PHE A 12 13.92 -27.36 -21.84
N SER A 13 13.66 -28.58 -21.33
CA SER A 13 12.74 -28.84 -20.23
C SER A 13 13.25 -28.29 -18.91
N LEU A 14 14.57 -28.36 -18.65
CA LEU A 14 15.17 -27.84 -17.40
C LEU A 14 15.12 -26.30 -17.32
N CYS A 15 15.23 -25.60 -18.47
CA CYS A 15 15.12 -24.14 -18.52
C CYS A 15 13.71 -23.62 -18.22
N HIS A 16 12.66 -24.39 -18.53
CA HIS A 16 11.27 -23.98 -18.27
C HIS A 16 10.85 -24.11 -16.81
N VAL A 17 11.51 -24.97 -16.04
CA VAL A 17 11.20 -25.17 -14.59
C VAL A 17 11.79 -24.06 -13.73
N LEU A 18 12.86 -23.38 -14.19
CA LEU A 18 13.53 -22.32 -13.43
C LEU A 18 12.83 -20.95 -13.49
N VAL A 19 11.86 -20.76 -14.37
CA VAL A 19 11.19 -19.46 -14.55
C VAL A 19 10.00 -19.26 -13.60
N PHE A 20 9.49 -20.30 -12.93
CA PHE A 20 8.33 -20.22 -12.03
C PHE A 20 8.65 -20.01 -10.55
N ALA A 21 9.93 -19.86 -10.18
CA ALA A 21 10.34 -19.60 -8.80
C ALA A 21 10.43 -18.10 -8.44
N ALA A 22 9.95 -17.21 -9.30
CA ALA A 22 10.02 -15.79 -9.05
C ALA A 22 8.68 -15.23 -8.57
N ALA A 23 8.71 -14.75 -7.33
CA ALA A 23 7.73 -13.88 -6.68
C ALA A 23 6.66 -14.53 -5.79
N ALA A 24 7.06 -15.36 -4.84
CA ALA A 24 6.43 -15.26 -3.54
C ALA A 24 7.00 -13.96 -2.90
N GLN A 25 6.37 -12.83 -3.14
CA GLN A 25 6.66 -11.62 -2.38
C GLN A 25 6.20 -11.91 -0.95
N ASP A 26 7.17 -12.14 -0.05
CA ASP A 26 6.88 -12.30 1.38
C ASP A 26 6.19 -11.01 1.86
N CYS A 27 4.88 -11.13 2.05
CA CYS A 27 4.09 -10.08 2.69
C CYS A 27 4.46 -10.06 4.17
N ASN A 28 5.44 -9.24 4.53
CA ASN A 28 5.84 -9.05 5.93
C ASN A 28 4.84 -8.15 6.65
N VAL A 29 3.64 -8.70 6.90
CA VAL A 29 2.57 -8.03 7.63
C VAL A 29 2.65 -8.44 9.10
N ILE A 30 2.80 -7.47 9.98
CA ILE A 30 2.75 -7.65 11.44
C ILE A 30 1.30 -7.95 11.80
N ARG A 31 1.08 -9.03 12.55
CA ARG A 31 -0.23 -9.45 13.02
C ARG A 31 -0.25 -9.45 14.54
N GLU A 32 -1.15 -8.67 15.12
CA GLU A 32 -1.38 -8.61 16.56
C GLU A 32 -2.83 -8.99 16.85
N THR A 33 -3.04 -9.82 17.87
CA THR A 33 -4.39 -10.19 18.32
C THR A 33 -4.53 -9.78 19.77
N ASP A 34 -5.51 -8.93 20.04
CA ASP A 34 -5.87 -8.52 21.38
C ASP A 34 -6.38 -9.74 22.17
N LEU A 35 -5.78 -10.00 23.33
CA LEU A 35 -6.09 -11.17 24.15
C LEU A 35 -7.48 -11.13 24.78
N PHE A 36 -8.06 -9.94 24.95
CA PHE A 36 -9.36 -9.73 25.58
C PHE A 36 -10.48 -9.68 24.55
N THR A 37 -10.34 -8.80 23.54
CA THR A 37 -11.38 -8.60 22.52
C THR A 37 -11.32 -9.65 21.41
N LYS A 38 -10.16 -10.36 21.30
CA LYS A 38 -9.84 -11.27 20.20
C LYS A 38 -9.84 -10.59 18.81
N GLU A 39 -9.83 -9.27 18.78
CA GLU A 39 -9.69 -8.52 17.54
C GLU A 39 -8.25 -8.64 17.00
N THR A 40 -8.13 -8.93 15.72
CA THR A 40 -6.84 -8.99 15.03
C THR A 40 -6.60 -7.69 14.30
N ARG A 41 -5.43 -7.12 14.51
CA ARG A 41 -4.90 -5.97 13.77
C ARG A 41 -3.72 -6.39 12.91
N LEU A 42 -3.65 -5.81 11.74
CA LEU A 42 -2.57 -6.01 10.77
C LEU A 42 -1.86 -4.68 10.57
N SER A 43 -0.53 -4.70 10.43
CA SER A 43 0.26 -3.51 10.15
C SER A 43 1.39 -3.79 9.17
N SER A 44 1.66 -2.85 8.28
CA SER A 44 2.87 -2.88 7.44
C SER A 44 4.13 -2.51 8.22
N GLY A 45 3.98 -1.99 9.44
CA GLY A 45 5.02 -1.21 10.08
C GLY A 45 5.28 0.13 9.37
N PHE A 46 6.26 0.89 9.88
CA PHE A 46 6.59 2.20 9.32
C PHE A 46 7.38 2.11 8.02
N ILE A 47 6.98 2.93 7.05
CA ILE A 47 7.67 3.12 5.77
C ILE A 47 8.04 4.59 5.69
N ASP A 48 9.35 4.88 5.65
CA ASP A 48 9.82 6.26 5.48
C ASP A 48 9.58 6.73 4.04
N LEU A 49 9.02 7.93 3.92
CA LEU A 49 8.85 8.69 2.69
C LEU A 49 9.61 10.00 2.80
N SER A 50 9.79 10.70 1.67
CA SER A 50 10.46 12.00 1.68
C SER A 50 9.62 13.06 2.43
N GLY A 51 9.95 13.33 3.69
CA GLY A 51 9.27 14.32 4.55
C GLY A 51 8.08 13.81 5.36
N ALA A 52 7.75 12.52 5.24
CA ALA A 52 6.69 11.87 6.02
C ALA A 52 7.05 10.40 6.26
N SER A 53 6.32 9.74 7.15
CA SER A 53 6.26 8.28 7.22
C SER A 53 4.83 7.82 6.99
N VAL A 54 4.67 6.58 6.55
CA VAL A 54 3.36 5.97 6.35
C VAL A 54 3.28 4.60 7.02
N THR A 55 2.14 4.28 7.61
CA THR A 55 1.75 2.91 8.00
C THR A 55 0.47 2.53 7.26
N ILE A 56 0.35 1.26 6.92
CA ILE A 56 -0.90 0.70 6.42
C ILE A 56 -1.36 -0.30 7.48
N ASP A 57 -2.42 0.05 8.16
CA ASP A 57 -3.00 -0.74 9.23
C ASP A 57 -4.37 -1.26 8.81
N ALA A 58 -4.77 -2.41 9.31
CA ALA A 58 -6.08 -2.95 9.01
C ALA A 58 -6.63 -3.80 10.15
N ASP A 59 -7.95 -3.80 10.24
CA ASP A 59 -8.71 -4.72 11.06
C ASP A 59 -9.86 -5.35 10.25
N LYS A 60 -10.81 -5.99 10.96
CA LYS A 60 -12.00 -6.56 10.34
C LYS A 60 -12.91 -5.52 9.69
N LYS A 61 -12.84 -4.24 10.08
CA LYS A 61 -13.76 -3.17 9.66
C LYS A 61 -13.18 -2.33 8.54
N GLU A 62 -11.87 -2.00 8.64
CA GLU A 62 -11.27 -1.00 7.78
C GLU A 62 -9.79 -1.27 7.46
N VAL A 63 -9.31 -0.61 6.44
CA VAL A 63 -7.89 -0.44 6.09
C VAL A 63 -7.59 1.04 6.19
N ASP A 64 -6.66 1.42 7.05
CA ASP A 64 -6.21 2.79 7.26
C ASP A 64 -4.79 2.97 6.72
N ILE A 65 -4.61 3.94 5.83
CA ILE A 65 -3.30 4.41 5.38
C ILE A 65 -3.03 5.69 6.13
N LEU A 66 -2.26 5.61 7.21
CA LEU A 66 -1.90 6.73 8.06
C LEU A 66 -0.56 7.32 7.61
N LEU A 67 -0.56 8.60 7.26
CA LEU A 67 0.65 9.38 7.04
C LEU A 67 0.93 10.26 8.27
N SER A 68 2.20 10.31 8.66
CA SER A 68 2.71 11.17 9.73
C SER A 68 3.78 12.09 9.17
N PHE A 69 3.51 13.39 9.18
CA PHE A 69 4.44 14.42 8.73
C PHE A 69 5.38 14.84 9.85
N LYS A 70 6.65 15.05 9.53
CA LYS A 70 7.68 15.50 10.50
C LYS A 70 7.54 16.98 10.90
N THR A 71 6.39 17.60 10.62
CA THR A 71 6.12 19.02 10.88
C THR A 71 4.77 19.18 11.58
N ASN A 72 4.64 20.21 12.43
CA ASN A 72 3.37 20.56 13.09
C ASN A 72 2.43 21.21 12.06
N ARG A 73 1.71 20.37 11.31
CA ARG A 73 0.68 20.78 10.36
C ARG A 73 -0.69 20.35 10.88
N CYS A 74 -1.67 21.21 10.68
CA CYS A 74 -3.03 20.89 11.06
C CYS A 74 -3.78 20.32 9.88
N PHE A 75 -4.43 19.20 10.08
CA PHE A 75 -5.34 18.57 9.13
C PHE A 75 -6.70 18.36 9.79
N ASP A 76 -7.75 18.47 9.01
CA ASP A 76 -9.13 18.17 9.38
C ASP A 76 -9.83 17.40 8.25
N ASP A 77 -11.11 17.13 8.39
CA ASP A 77 -11.90 16.38 7.41
C ASP A 77 -12.19 17.17 6.11
N GLY A 78 -11.91 18.47 6.08
CA GLY A 78 -11.94 19.32 4.87
C GLY A 78 -10.69 19.19 4.01
N CYS A 79 -9.58 18.70 4.59
CA CYS A 79 -8.30 18.56 3.90
C CYS A 79 -8.35 17.47 2.83
N THR A 80 -7.68 17.71 1.69
CA THR A 80 -7.64 16.77 0.57
C THR A 80 -6.22 16.42 0.17
N ALA A 81 -6.05 15.27 -0.47
CA ALA A 81 -4.80 14.86 -1.08
C ALA A 81 -5.03 14.40 -2.51
N THR A 82 -4.21 14.91 -3.44
CA THR A 82 -4.18 14.43 -4.81
C THR A 82 -3.00 13.49 -4.99
N ILE A 83 -3.28 12.25 -5.36
CA ILE A 83 -2.31 11.19 -5.56
C ILE A 83 -2.04 11.03 -7.05
N TYR A 84 -0.78 11.10 -7.45
CA TYR A 84 -0.33 10.96 -8.83
C TYR A 84 0.42 9.64 -9.01
N PHE A 85 0.17 8.99 -10.15
CA PHE A 85 0.75 7.67 -10.45
C PHE A 85 1.86 7.77 -11.49
N ALA A 86 2.91 7.00 -11.31
CA ALA A 86 4.05 6.94 -12.24
C ALA A 86 3.61 6.46 -13.63
N GLY A 87 4.17 7.06 -14.68
CA GLY A 87 3.93 6.66 -16.08
C GLY A 87 2.52 6.91 -16.62
N THR A 88 1.66 7.64 -15.90
CA THR A 88 0.27 7.89 -16.33
C THR A 88 -0.19 9.30 -15.93
N LYS A 89 -1.19 9.83 -16.66
CA LYS A 89 -1.86 11.09 -16.31
C LYS A 89 -2.99 10.91 -15.26
N SER A 90 -3.26 9.67 -14.84
CA SER A 90 -4.33 9.41 -13.90
C SER A 90 -3.97 9.88 -12.50
N LYS A 91 -4.96 10.37 -11.77
CA LYS A 91 -4.83 10.81 -10.40
C LYS A 91 -6.03 10.37 -9.58
N LEU A 92 -5.86 10.28 -8.25
CA LEU A 92 -6.94 10.11 -7.29
C LEU A 92 -6.99 11.35 -6.40
N LEU A 93 -8.20 11.80 -6.08
CA LEU A 93 -8.45 12.78 -5.04
C LEU A 93 -9.07 12.04 -3.86
N LEU A 94 -8.41 12.11 -2.70
CA LEU A 94 -8.88 11.54 -1.45
C LEU A 94 -9.01 12.66 -0.41
N ARG A 95 -9.97 12.48 0.51
CA ARG A 95 -10.20 13.39 1.64
C ARG A 95 -9.57 12.76 2.89
N ASN A 96 -9.11 13.60 3.82
CA ASN A 96 -8.73 13.15 5.14
C ASN A 96 -9.94 12.55 5.87
N ALA A 97 -9.78 11.35 6.40
CA ALA A 97 -10.81 10.67 7.19
C ALA A 97 -10.58 10.83 8.71
N GLY A 98 -9.43 11.41 9.11
CA GLY A 98 -9.10 11.67 10.51
C GLY A 98 -9.82 12.90 11.07
N THR A 99 -9.91 12.94 12.39
CA THR A 99 -10.37 14.13 13.11
C THR A 99 -9.34 15.24 13.01
N MET A 100 -9.75 16.48 13.36
CA MET A 100 -8.87 17.64 13.39
C MET A 100 -7.69 17.38 14.36
N ASN A 101 -6.47 17.53 13.84
CA ASN A 101 -5.23 17.44 14.60
C ASN A 101 -4.18 18.41 14.06
N CYS A 102 -3.21 18.79 14.89
CA CYS A 102 -2.04 19.58 14.51
C CYS A 102 -0.73 18.80 14.78
N GLU A 103 -0.83 17.48 14.82
CA GLU A 103 0.31 16.57 14.99
C GLU A 103 0.87 16.09 13.64
N GLY A 104 0.28 16.56 12.55
CA GLY A 104 0.67 16.19 11.20
C GLY A 104 0.17 14.82 10.77
N LEU A 105 -0.93 14.33 11.34
CA LEU A 105 -1.52 13.03 11.00
C LEU A 105 -2.57 13.19 9.90
N TYR A 106 -2.51 12.32 8.89
CA TYR A 106 -3.44 12.29 7.78
C TYR A 106 -3.87 10.87 7.45
N HIS A 107 -5.17 10.61 7.36
CA HIS A 107 -5.76 9.28 7.23
C HIS A 107 -6.50 9.09 5.91
N PHE A 108 -6.24 7.96 5.24
CA PHE A 108 -7.09 7.44 4.18
C PHE A 108 -7.74 6.14 4.67
N ILE A 109 -8.98 6.22 5.13
CA ILE A 109 -9.71 5.08 5.67
C ILE A 109 -10.61 4.48 4.59
N PHE A 110 -10.49 3.17 4.39
CA PHE A 110 -11.30 2.38 3.45
C PHE A 110 -11.98 1.24 4.21
N ARG A 111 -13.26 1.04 3.94
CA ARG A 111 -13.96 -0.13 4.50
C ARG A 111 -13.29 -1.43 4.04
N ASN A 112 -12.99 -2.34 4.97
CA ASN A 112 -12.57 -3.69 4.64
C ASN A 112 -13.80 -4.49 4.14
N ALA A 113 -13.72 -5.01 2.93
CA ALA A 113 -14.80 -5.75 2.29
C ALA A 113 -14.23 -6.78 1.31
N VAL A 114 -14.97 -7.86 1.06
CA VAL A 114 -14.61 -8.90 0.08
C VAL A 114 -14.34 -8.29 -1.30
N THR A 115 -15.17 -7.32 -1.69
CA THR A 115 -14.92 -6.51 -2.89
C THR A 115 -14.14 -5.27 -2.48
N VAL A 116 -12.84 -5.27 -2.76
CA VAL A 116 -11.92 -4.16 -2.43
C VAL A 116 -12.34 -2.88 -3.13
N ASN A 117 -12.39 -1.77 -2.38
CA ASN A 117 -12.66 -0.44 -2.92
C ASN A 117 -11.71 -0.11 -4.10
N TYR A 118 -12.25 0.49 -5.17
CA TYR A 118 -11.49 0.83 -6.38
C TYR A 118 -10.25 1.69 -6.09
N GLN A 119 -10.37 2.69 -5.21
CA GLN A 119 -9.27 3.60 -4.88
C GLN A 119 -8.16 2.85 -4.14
N LEU A 120 -8.52 2.02 -3.14
CA LEU A 120 -7.58 1.16 -2.42
C LEU A 120 -6.91 0.16 -3.37
N LYS A 121 -7.68 -0.49 -4.25
CA LYS A 121 -7.16 -1.39 -5.28
C LYS A 121 -6.15 -0.68 -6.20
N LYS A 122 -6.42 0.57 -6.57
CA LYS A 122 -5.50 1.34 -7.41
C LYS A 122 -4.19 1.66 -6.69
N LEU A 123 -4.23 1.99 -5.39
CA LEU A 123 -3.04 2.19 -4.57
C LEU A 123 -2.22 0.90 -4.41
N ALA A 124 -2.89 -0.25 -4.36
CA ALA A 124 -2.27 -1.57 -4.25
C ALA A 124 -1.62 -2.07 -5.57
N THR A 125 -2.00 -1.49 -6.72
CA THR A 125 -1.59 -2.03 -8.03
C THR A 125 -0.83 -1.05 -8.92
N ALA A 126 -0.77 0.24 -8.55
CA ALA A 126 -0.11 1.27 -9.34
C ALA A 126 0.91 2.05 -8.49
N LYS A 127 2.11 2.25 -9.03
CA LYS A 127 3.17 3.01 -8.37
C LYS A 127 2.76 4.47 -8.20
N VAL A 128 2.76 4.98 -6.96
CA VAL A 128 2.51 6.39 -6.64
C VAL A 128 3.79 7.17 -6.82
N SER A 129 3.81 8.18 -7.69
CA SER A 129 4.96 9.05 -7.92
C SER A 129 5.10 10.15 -6.87
N HIS A 130 3.99 10.81 -6.55
CA HIS A 130 3.93 11.82 -5.50
C HIS A 130 2.50 12.02 -5.02
N ILE A 131 2.36 12.59 -3.83
CA ILE A 131 1.07 12.97 -3.23
C ILE A 131 1.15 14.45 -2.88
N VAL A 132 0.14 15.22 -3.24
CA VAL A 132 0.02 16.63 -2.86
C VAL A 132 -1.13 16.76 -1.86
N PHE A 133 -0.78 17.00 -0.61
CA PHE A 133 -1.74 17.25 0.46
C PHE A 133 -2.08 18.75 0.52
N THR A 134 -3.30 19.06 0.87
CA THR A 134 -3.72 20.41 1.23
C THR A 134 -4.00 20.44 2.73
N ASP A 135 -3.27 21.25 3.49
CA ASP A 135 -3.49 21.39 4.91
C ASP A 135 -4.68 22.33 5.21
N ARG A 136 -5.01 22.51 6.49
CA ARG A 136 -6.12 23.36 6.93
C ARG A 136 -5.97 24.82 6.49
N ASP A 137 -4.73 25.31 6.38
CA ASP A 137 -4.44 26.68 5.91
C ASP A 137 -4.41 26.79 4.38
N GLN A 138 -4.87 25.76 3.66
CA GLN A 138 -4.85 25.66 2.19
C GLN A 138 -3.43 25.65 1.59
N LYS A 139 -2.41 25.32 2.39
CA LYS A 139 -1.04 25.17 1.89
C LYS A 139 -0.83 23.80 1.31
N MET A 140 -0.17 23.75 0.17
CA MET A 140 0.19 22.49 -0.49
C MET A 140 1.44 21.87 0.14
N VAL A 141 1.38 20.58 0.43
CA VAL A 141 2.46 19.77 1.00
C VAL A 141 2.74 18.60 0.07
N PRO A 142 3.75 18.72 -0.80
CA PRO A 142 4.12 17.61 -1.67
C PRO A 142 4.95 16.57 -0.91
N VAL A 143 4.64 15.30 -1.11
CA VAL A 143 5.45 14.14 -0.70
C VAL A 143 5.83 13.39 -1.96
N ASN A 144 7.10 13.41 -2.32
CA ASN A 144 7.64 12.71 -3.49
C ASN A 144 8.10 11.31 -3.09
N LEU A 145 7.84 10.33 -3.94
CA LEU A 145 8.29 8.96 -3.77
C LEU A 145 9.31 8.62 -4.87
N ASP A 146 10.52 8.26 -4.50
CA ASP A 146 11.47 7.66 -5.41
C ASP A 146 11.03 6.23 -5.80
N GLU A 147 11.70 5.61 -6.75
CA GLU A 147 11.27 4.31 -7.27
C GLU A 147 11.24 3.20 -6.20
N PRO A 148 12.22 3.06 -5.30
CA PRO A 148 12.16 2.14 -4.16
C PRO A 148 10.97 2.39 -3.23
N MET A 149 10.71 3.68 -2.89
CA MET A 149 9.57 4.06 -2.05
C MET A 149 8.23 3.75 -2.71
N GLN A 150 8.10 4.03 -4.02
CA GLN A 150 6.90 3.72 -4.81
C GLN A 150 6.56 2.23 -4.75
N LEU A 151 7.59 1.39 -4.94
CA LEU A 151 7.42 -0.06 -4.93
C LEU A 151 7.06 -0.55 -3.53
N LYS A 152 7.78 -0.10 -2.50
CA LYS A 152 7.54 -0.48 -1.10
C LYS A 152 6.15 -0.08 -0.62
N PHE A 153 5.71 1.15 -0.94
CA PHE A 153 4.37 1.63 -0.60
C PHE A 153 3.28 0.78 -1.28
N MET A 154 3.39 0.58 -2.60
CA MET A 154 2.44 -0.21 -3.37
C MET A 154 2.34 -1.65 -2.83
N GLN A 155 3.48 -2.30 -2.56
CA GLN A 155 3.53 -3.66 -2.03
C GLN A 155 2.91 -3.76 -0.63
N ALA A 156 3.18 -2.79 0.25
CA ALA A 156 2.61 -2.76 1.59
C ALA A 156 1.08 -2.61 1.55
N VAL A 157 0.56 -1.72 0.69
CA VAL A 157 -0.90 -1.58 0.51
C VAL A 157 -1.51 -2.88 -0.02
N ASP A 158 -0.90 -3.52 -1.02
CA ASP A 158 -1.37 -4.78 -1.59
C ASP A 158 -1.38 -5.90 -0.54
N CYS A 159 -0.27 -6.06 0.19
CA CYS A 159 -0.12 -7.10 1.21
C CYS A 159 -1.14 -6.94 2.35
N VAL A 160 -1.21 -5.75 2.96
CA VAL A 160 -2.14 -5.52 4.07
C VAL A 160 -3.58 -5.68 3.61
N THR A 161 -3.93 -5.18 2.41
CA THR A 161 -5.30 -5.32 1.87
C THR A 161 -5.68 -6.78 1.67
N LYS A 162 -4.79 -7.60 1.10
CA LYS A 162 -5.04 -9.04 0.90
C LYS A 162 -5.21 -9.80 2.22
N GLU A 163 -4.38 -9.49 3.22
CA GLU A 163 -4.49 -10.10 4.54
C GLU A 163 -5.74 -9.62 5.29
N ALA A 164 -6.12 -8.34 5.14
CA ALA A 164 -7.33 -7.79 5.74
C ALA A 164 -8.61 -8.47 5.25
N VAL A 165 -8.70 -8.77 3.95
CA VAL A 165 -9.84 -9.51 3.37
C VAL A 165 -9.97 -10.90 4.01
N LYS A 166 -8.87 -11.56 4.38
CA LYS A 166 -8.91 -12.87 5.07
C LYS A 166 -9.51 -12.79 6.48
N LEU A 167 -9.51 -11.61 7.13
CA LEU A 167 -10.14 -11.41 8.43
C LEU A 167 -11.68 -11.44 8.37
N LEU A 168 -12.26 -11.39 7.16
CA LEU A 168 -13.71 -11.42 6.94
C LEU A 168 -14.29 -12.85 6.88
N GLN A 169 -13.41 -13.84 6.75
CA GLN A 169 -13.74 -15.26 6.70
C GLN A 169 -13.76 -15.86 8.10
#